data_b03aa007b1e904dc8e9b510f09055026
#
_entry.id   b03aa007b1e904dc8e9b510f09055026
#
_cell.length_a   1.000
_cell.length_b   1.000
_cell.length_c   1.000
_cell.angle_alpha   90.00
_cell.angle_beta   90.00
_cell.angle_gamma   90.00
#
_symmetry.space_group_name_H-M   'P 1'
#
loop_
_entity.id
_entity.type
_entity.pdbx_description
1 polymer ?
#
loop_
_entity_poly.entity_id
_entity_poly.type
_entity_poly.pdbx_seq_one_letter_code
_entity_poly.pdbx_strand_id
1 'polypeptide(L)'
;IMGPCAGGAVYSPAMTDFIFMVKDTSYMFVTGPEVVKTVTNETVTSEELGGASIHTSKSSVADGGYENDLEALLQIRRLIDFLPSNNVDGVPTWPTFDDKERYDHSLDTLVPDNPNKPYDMKELIIKTVDEGDFFEIQENFAKNIICGFGRMDGSTVGIVANQPLILAGVLDSDASRKAARFVRFCNAFNIPI
;
A
#
# COMPACT_ATOMS: atom_id res chain seq x y z
N ILE A 1 3.95 11.59 -7.57
CA ILE A 1 3.47 12.97 -7.69
C ILE A 1 4.21 13.82 -6.67
N MET A 2 5.01 14.76 -7.11
CA MET A 2 5.86 15.61 -6.25
C MET A 2 5.44 17.09 -6.26
N GLY A 3 4.41 17.43 -7.02
CA GLY A 3 3.86 18.77 -7.12
C GLY A 3 2.40 18.76 -7.53
N PRO A 4 1.83 19.93 -7.86
CA PRO A 4 0.44 20.02 -8.31
C PRO A 4 0.22 19.24 -9.61
N CYS A 5 -0.80 18.39 -9.62
CA CYS A 5 -1.26 17.63 -10.79
C CYS A 5 -2.77 17.84 -10.94
N ALA A 6 -3.18 18.71 -11.86
CA ALA A 6 -4.56 19.18 -11.98
C ALA A 6 -5.08 19.10 -13.41
N GLY A 7 -6.39 19.09 -13.55
CA GLY A 7 -7.06 19.06 -14.85
C GLY A 7 -6.73 17.79 -15.64
N GLY A 8 -6.51 17.93 -16.94
CA GLY A 8 -6.19 16.81 -17.82
C GLY A 8 -4.91 16.06 -17.49
N ALA A 9 -3.95 16.70 -16.81
CA ALA A 9 -2.70 16.08 -16.42
C ALA A 9 -2.88 14.98 -15.36
N VAL A 10 -3.97 14.99 -14.60
CA VAL A 10 -4.22 14.01 -13.53
C VAL A 10 -4.62 12.63 -14.06
N TYR A 11 -5.12 12.54 -15.28
CA TYR A 11 -5.62 11.26 -15.82
C TYR A 11 -4.51 10.21 -16.01
N SER A 12 -3.35 10.63 -16.53
CA SER A 12 -2.24 9.69 -16.76
C SER A 12 -1.76 9.01 -15.49
N PRO A 13 -1.37 9.73 -14.43
CA PRO A 13 -0.96 9.09 -13.18
C PRO A 13 -2.11 8.31 -12.53
N ALA A 14 -3.36 8.78 -12.61
CA ALA A 14 -4.50 8.09 -12.03
C ALA A 14 -4.78 6.70 -12.63
N MET A 15 -4.24 6.42 -13.83
CA MET A 15 -4.38 5.13 -14.51
C MET A 15 -3.20 4.18 -14.30
N THR A 16 -2.18 4.58 -13.54
CA THR A 16 -1.02 3.72 -13.25
C THR A 16 -1.33 2.75 -12.10
N ASP A 17 -0.51 1.70 -11.98
CA ASP A 17 -0.71 0.67 -10.97
C ASP A 17 -0.40 1.16 -9.56
N PHE A 18 0.64 2.00 -9.39
CA PHE A 18 1.03 2.58 -8.11
C PHE A 18 1.20 4.09 -8.21
N ILE A 19 0.68 4.79 -7.21
CA ILE A 19 0.74 6.24 -7.11
C ILE A 19 1.28 6.62 -5.74
N PHE A 20 2.40 7.31 -5.72
CA PHE A 20 2.99 7.87 -4.51
C PHE A 20 2.94 9.40 -4.54
N MET A 21 2.61 9.99 -3.41
CA MET A 21 2.46 11.43 -3.25
C MET A 21 3.35 11.97 -2.15
N VAL A 22 3.70 13.24 -2.26
CA VAL A 22 4.43 13.97 -1.22
C VAL A 22 3.45 14.88 -0.49
N LYS A 23 3.41 14.81 0.84
CA LYS A 23 2.50 15.59 1.68
C LYS A 23 2.75 17.08 1.50
N ASP A 24 1.72 17.88 1.64
CA ASP A 24 1.71 19.35 1.64
C ASP A 24 2.24 20.02 0.36
N THR A 25 2.78 19.28 -0.59
CA THR A 25 3.34 19.82 -1.85
C THR A 25 2.71 19.21 -3.09
N SER A 26 2.19 18.01 -3.03
CA SER A 26 1.58 17.33 -4.16
C SER A 26 0.06 17.25 -4.03
N TYR A 27 -0.61 17.51 -5.13
CA TYR A 27 -2.07 17.52 -5.20
C TYR A 27 -2.53 16.81 -6.48
N MET A 28 -3.62 16.04 -6.37
CA MET A 28 -4.28 15.42 -7.52
C MET A 28 -5.78 15.77 -7.49
N PHE A 29 -6.26 16.53 -8.46
CA PHE A 29 -7.69 16.82 -8.63
C PHE A 29 -8.00 17.21 -10.08
N VAL A 30 -9.22 16.91 -10.53
CA VAL A 30 -9.68 17.33 -11.88
C VAL A 30 -9.88 18.83 -11.92
N THR A 31 -10.51 19.41 -10.89
CA THR A 31 -10.73 20.85 -10.74
C THR A 31 -10.20 21.31 -9.39
N GLY A 32 -9.54 22.48 -9.38
CA GLY A 32 -8.95 23.03 -8.16
C GLY A 32 -9.96 23.74 -7.24
N PRO A 33 -9.52 24.19 -6.05
CA PRO A 33 -10.37 24.80 -5.02
C PRO A 33 -11.21 26.00 -5.51
N GLU A 34 -10.68 26.83 -6.39
CA GLU A 34 -11.40 28.01 -6.91
C GLU A 34 -12.61 27.61 -7.76
N VAL A 35 -12.51 26.53 -8.54
CA VAL A 35 -13.63 26.02 -9.33
C VAL A 35 -14.68 25.40 -8.41
N VAL A 36 -14.24 24.62 -7.40
CA VAL A 36 -15.14 24.05 -6.39
C VAL A 36 -15.93 25.19 -5.70
N LYS A 37 -15.24 26.23 -5.24
CA LYS A 37 -15.86 27.39 -4.61
C LYS A 37 -16.88 28.07 -5.51
N THR A 38 -16.58 28.21 -6.81
CA THR A 38 -17.48 28.90 -7.75
C THR A 38 -18.73 28.06 -8.05
N VAL A 39 -18.59 26.73 -8.12
CA VAL A 39 -19.68 25.84 -8.53
C VAL A 39 -20.55 25.38 -7.37
N THR A 40 -19.91 25.02 -6.23
CA THR A 40 -20.59 24.42 -5.07
C THR A 40 -20.71 25.36 -3.87
N ASN A 41 -20.08 26.56 -3.90
CA ASN A 41 -19.93 27.47 -2.77
C ASN A 41 -19.16 26.88 -1.56
N GLU A 42 -18.44 25.80 -1.74
CA GLU A 42 -17.59 25.19 -0.71
C GLU A 42 -16.19 25.81 -0.73
N THR A 43 -15.67 26.16 0.43
CA THR A 43 -14.28 26.63 0.57
C THR A 43 -13.45 25.49 1.10
N VAL A 44 -12.52 25.00 0.27
CA VAL A 44 -11.60 23.90 0.57
C VAL A 44 -10.18 24.31 0.21
N THR A 45 -9.21 23.79 0.94
CA THR A 45 -7.79 23.91 0.59
C THR A 45 -7.39 22.88 -0.46
N SER A 46 -6.24 23.04 -1.11
CA SER A 46 -5.73 22.06 -2.06
C SER A 46 -5.47 20.71 -1.38
N GLU A 47 -4.97 20.72 -0.12
CA GLU A 47 -4.74 19.51 0.66
C GLU A 47 -6.04 18.78 1.01
N GLU A 48 -7.07 19.50 1.43
CA GLU A 48 -8.38 18.91 1.73
C GLU A 48 -9.11 18.39 0.49
N LEU A 49 -8.86 18.97 -0.68
CA LEU A 49 -9.51 18.57 -1.93
C LEU A 49 -8.82 17.35 -2.56
N GLY A 50 -7.50 17.35 -2.61
CA GLY A 50 -6.76 16.30 -3.32
C GLY A 50 -5.30 16.17 -2.90
N GLY A 51 -4.98 16.42 -1.63
CA GLY A 51 -3.66 16.19 -1.08
C GLY A 51 -3.35 14.73 -0.81
N ALA A 52 -2.09 14.46 -0.45
CA ALA A 52 -1.61 13.11 -0.17
C ALA A 52 -2.40 12.42 0.93
N SER A 53 -2.77 13.13 2.00
CA SER A 53 -3.56 12.61 3.12
C SER A 53 -4.94 12.12 2.70
N ILE A 54 -5.61 12.84 1.78
CA ILE A 54 -6.93 12.46 1.27
C ILE A 54 -6.83 11.24 0.36
N HIS A 55 -5.85 11.23 -0.55
CA HIS A 55 -5.73 10.16 -1.53
C HIS A 55 -5.19 8.85 -0.95
N THR A 56 -4.44 8.91 0.15
CA THR A 56 -3.96 7.71 0.84
C THR A 56 -4.94 7.14 1.87
N SER A 57 -5.91 7.93 2.37
CA SER A 57 -6.79 7.48 3.46
C SER A 57 -8.28 7.39 3.10
N LYS A 58 -8.77 8.22 2.17
CA LYS A 58 -10.20 8.30 1.83
C LYS A 58 -10.51 7.82 0.41
N SER A 59 -9.83 8.36 -0.59
CA SER A 59 -10.14 8.04 -2.00
C SER A 59 -9.49 6.75 -2.50
N SER A 60 -8.44 6.26 -1.84
CA SER A 60 -7.61 5.12 -2.25
C SER A 60 -6.88 5.30 -3.60
N VAL A 61 -6.77 6.52 -4.09
CA VAL A 61 -6.08 6.80 -5.35
C VAL A 61 -4.56 6.65 -5.20
N ALA A 62 -4.00 7.11 -4.07
CA ALA A 62 -2.58 6.99 -3.80
C ALA A 62 -2.27 5.79 -2.87
N ASP A 63 -1.19 5.09 -3.18
CA ASP A 63 -0.74 3.91 -2.48
C ASP A 63 0.19 4.23 -1.30
N GLY A 64 0.82 5.42 -1.33
CA GLY A 64 1.66 5.92 -0.25
C GLY A 64 1.80 7.44 -0.27
N GLY A 65 1.94 8.03 0.91
CA GLY A 65 2.17 9.46 1.12
C GLY A 65 3.37 9.68 2.02
N TYR A 66 4.34 10.46 1.56
CA TYR A 66 5.65 10.64 2.20
C TYR A 66 5.91 12.09 2.55
N GLU A 67 6.76 12.32 3.54
CA GLU A 67 7.01 13.66 4.09
C GLU A 67 7.78 14.57 3.11
N ASN A 68 8.60 13.98 2.22
CA ASN A 68 9.41 14.73 1.26
C ASN A 68 9.76 13.90 0.02
N ASP A 69 10.29 14.57 -0.99
CA ASP A 69 10.67 13.97 -2.27
C ASP A 69 11.73 12.87 -2.14
N LEU A 70 12.70 13.03 -1.23
CA LEU A 70 13.77 12.05 -1.05
C LEU A 70 13.22 10.74 -0.49
N GLU A 71 12.34 10.83 0.51
CA GLU A 71 11.66 9.67 1.08
C GLU A 71 10.80 8.97 0.02
N ALA A 72 10.01 9.74 -0.74
CA ALA A 72 9.19 9.19 -1.82
C ALA A 72 10.04 8.44 -2.85
N LEU A 73 11.18 9.00 -3.27
CA LEU A 73 12.10 8.36 -4.21
C LEU A 73 12.74 7.09 -3.64
N LEU A 74 13.09 7.07 -2.37
CA LEU A 74 13.61 5.88 -1.70
C LEU A 74 12.56 4.76 -1.67
N GLN A 75 11.31 5.08 -1.36
CA GLN A 75 10.23 4.10 -1.33
C GLN A 75 9.86 3.60 -2.74
N ILE A 76 9.94 4.44 -3.76
CA ILE A 76 9.78 4.01 -5.15
C ILE A 76 10.88 2.99 -5.53
N ARG A 77 12.14 3.26 -5.19
CA ARG A 77 13.23 2.31 -5.44
C ARG A 77 13.00 0.99 -4.71
N ARG A 78 12.58 1.06 -3.45
CA ARG A 78 12.25 -0.13 -2.66
C ARG A 78 11.10 -0.94 -3.27
N LEU A 79 10.04 -0.28 -3.77
CA LEU A 79 8.96 -0.98 -4.47
C LEU A 79 9.48 -1.71 -5.71
N ILE A 80 10.28 -1.03 -6.55
CA ILE A 80 10.81 -1.60 -7.79
C ILE A 80 11.65 -2.86 -7.53
N ASP A 81 12.33 -2.95 -6.39
CA ASP A 81 13.12 -4.13 -6.00
C ASP A 81 12.27 -5.40 -5.77
N PHE A 82 10.97 -5.24 -5.51
CA PHE A 82 10.02 -6.35 -5.40
C PHE A 82 9.40 -6.75 -6.74
N LEU A 83 9.41 -5.87 -7.74
CA LEU A 83 8.63 -6.07 -8.95
C LEU A 83 9.47 -6.73 -10.06
N PRO A 84 8.88 -7.62 -10.87
CA PRO A 84 9.54 -8.09 -12.09
C PRO A 84 9.66 -6.94 -13.10
N SER A 85 10.61 -7.04 -14.03
CA SER A 85 10.83 -6.01 -15.05
C SER A 85 9.67 -5.86 -16.04
N ASN A 86 8.89 -6.90 -16.21
CA ASN A 86 7.70 -6.95 -17.06
C ASN A 86 6.81 -8.14 -16.66
N ASN A 87 5.69 -8.30 -17.34
CA ASN A 87 4.71 -9.35 -17.05
C ASN A 87 5.05 -10.75 -17.63
N VAL A 88 6.20 -10.90 -18.26
CA VAL A 88 6.66 -12.19 -18.84
C VAL A 88 7.78 -12.77 -17.98
N ASP A 89 8.63 -11.92 -17.41
CA ASP A 89 9.73 -12.35 -16.55
C ASP A 89 9.19 -12.87 -15.20
N GLY A 90 9.94 -13.76 -14.58
CA GLY A 90 9.65 -14.21 -13.21
C GLY A 90 9.92 -13.09 -12.19
N VAL A 91 9.45 -13.30 -10.98
CA VAL A 91 9.73 -12.39 -9.85
C VAL A 91 11.23 -12.28 -9.58
N PRO A 92 11.73 -11.11 -9.15
CA PRO A 92 13.13 -10.97 -8.77
C PRO A 92 13.44 -11.86 -7.56
N THR A 93 14.64 -12.42 -7.57
CA THR A 93 15.17 -13.24 -6.47
C THR A 93 16.43 -12.60 -5.93
N TRP A 94 16.50 -12.41 -4.62
CA TRP A 94 17.63 -11.82 -3.92
C TRP A 94 18.20 -12.82 -2.91
N PRO A 95 19.51 -12.78 -2.64
CA PRO A 95 20.08 -13.57 -1.55
C PRO A 95 19.41 -13.19 -0.22
N THR A 96 18.99 -14.18 0.55
CA THR A 96 18.51 -13.99 1.91
C THR A 96 19.53 -14.48 2.93
N PHE A 97 19.58 -13.86 4.10
CA PHE A 97 20.37 -14.29 5.26
C PHE A 97 19.56 -15.14 6.22
N ASP A 98 18.23 -15.18 6.02
CA ASP A 98 17.35 -15.99 6.83
C ASP A 98 17.47 -17.47 6.43
N ASP A 99 17.54 -18.35 7.44
CA ASP A 99 17.44 -19.78 7.22
C ASP A 99 15.98 -20.12 6.87
N LYS A 100 15.75 -20.78 5.73
CA LYS A 100 14.41 -21.20 5.30
C LYS A 100 13.74 -22.18 6.28
N GLU A 101 14.53 -22.88 7.08
CA GLU A 101 14.06 -23.81 8.13
C GLU A 101 13.96 -23.11 9.49
N ARG A 102 14.14 -21.80 9.56
CA ARG A 102 14.06 -21.04 10.82
C ARG A 102 12.70 -21.23 11.52
N TYR A 103 12.76 -21.31 12.82
CA TYR A 103 11.59 -21.40 13.68
C TYR A 103 11.55 -20.21 14.65
N ASP A 104 10.46 -19.46 14.65
CA ASP A 104 10.25 -18.35 15.58
C ASP A 104 9.24 -18.75 16.66
N HIS A 105 9.74 -19.10 17.85
CA HIS A 105 8.91 -19.49 19.00
C HIS A 105 7.91 -18.42 19.44
N SER A 106 8.13 -17.16 19.10
CA SER A 106 7.18 -16.10 19.46
C SER A 106 5.85 -16.21 18.72
N LEU A 107 5.81 -16.94 17.60
CA LEU A 107 4.58 -17.20 16.86
C LEU A 107 3.63 -18.15 17.61
N ASP A 108 4.16 -19.00 18.50
CA ASP A 108 3.36 -19.94 19.29
C ASP A 108 2.33 -19.24 20.20
N THR A 109 2.63 -17.99 20.58
CA THR A 109 1.79 -17.20 21.50
C THR A 109 1.24 -15.90 20.88
N LEU A 110 1.53 -15.64 19.62
CA LEU A 110 1.11 -14.42 18.92
C LEU A 110 -0.42 -14.35 18.82
N VAL A 111 -1.05 -15.46 18.43
CA VAL A 111 -2.50 -15.56 18.38
C VAL A 111 -3.00 -15.94 19.76
N PRO A 112 -3.78 -15.05 20.44
CA PRO A 112 -4.26 -15.34 21.78
C PRO A 112 -5.24 -16.50 21.84
N ASP A 113 -5.20 -17.29 22.91
CA ASP A 113 -6.20 -18.34 23.18
C ASP A 113 -7.63 -17.79 23.35
N ASN A 114 -7.74 -16.55 23.81
CA ASN A 114 -9.02 -15.87 23.96
C ASN A 114 -9.46 -15.30 22.60
N PRO A 115 -10.54 -15.81 21.97
CA PRO A 115 -10.99 -15.36 20.65
C PRO A 115 -11.47 -13.89 20.62
N ASN A 116 -11.74 -13.29 21.78
CA ASN A 116 -12.12 -11.88 21.87
C ASN A 116 -10.92 -10.92 22.00
N LYS A 117 -9.69 -11.45 22.10
CA LYS A 117 -8.49 -10.64 22.17
C LYS A 117 -7.89 -10.50 20.76
N PRO A 118 -7.93 -9.31 20.14
CA PRO A 118 -7.31 -9.10 18.84
C PRO A 118 -5.79 -9.15 18.92
N TYR A 119 -5.14 -9.43 17.79
CA TYR A 119 -3.68 -9.40 17.63
C TYR A 119 -3.30 -8.64 16.36
N ASP A 120 -2.05 -8.20 16.27
CA ASP A 120 -1.53 -7.50 15.11
C ASP A 120 -1.01 -8.50 14.06
N MET A 121 -1.72 -8.60 12.95
CA MET A 121 -1.31 -9.46 11.84
C MET A 121 0.01 -9.01 11.20
N LYS A 122 0.36 -7.73 11.28
CA LYS A 122 1.65 -7.25 10.75
C LYS A 122 2.83 -7.91 11.47
N GLU A 123 2.70 -8.18 12.77
CA GLU A 123 3.74 -8.88 13.53
C GLU A 123 3.98 -10.29 12.98
N LEU A 124 2.90 -11.02 12.63
CA LEU A 124 3.02 -12.32 12.00
C LEU A 124 3.70 -12.22 10.64
N ILE A 125 3.29 -11.26 9.81
CA ILE A 125 3.86 -11.04 8.47
C ILE A 125 5.37 -10.78 8.57
N ILE A 126 5.78 -9.82 9.41
CA ILE A 126 7.18 -9.44 9.59
C ILE A 126 8.04 -10.62 10.06
N LYS A 127 7.51 -11.49 10.92
CA LYS A 127 8.22 -12.69 11.39
C LYS A 127 8.28 -13.81 10.36
N THR A 128 7.46 -13.75 9.33
CA THR A 128 7.38 -14.79 8.30
C THR A 128 8.20 -14.47 7.06
N VAL A 129 8.26 -13.20 6.67
CA VAL A 129 9.03 -12.76 5.50
C VAL A 129 10.52 -12.69 5.81
N ASP A 130 11.35 -12.78 4.77
CA ASP A 130 12.80 -12.69 4.88
C ASP A 130 13.20 -11.32 5.44
N GLU A 131 14.16 -11.31 6.39
CA GLU A 131 14.70 -10.12 7.07
C GLU A 131 13.62 -9.21 7.69
N GLY A 132 12.38 -9.66 7.77
CA GLY A 132 11.24 -8.86 8.21
C GLY A 132 10.90 -7.72 7.23
N ASP A 133 11.38 -7.80 5.99
CA ASP A 133 11.19 -6.75 4.98
C ASP A 133 9.83 -6.86 4.30
N PHE A 134 8.86 -6.10 4.81
CA PHE A 134 7.50 -6.02 4.28
C PHE A 134 7.20 -4.63 3.75
N PHE A 135 6.76 -4.54 2.50
CA PHE A 135 6.35 -3.30 1.84
C PHE A 135 4.83 -3.24 1.72
N GLU A 136 4.19 -2.55 2.65
CA GLU A 136 2.73 -2.41 2.67
C GLU A 136 2.24 -1.40 1.63
N ILE A 137 1.19 -1.76 0.89
CA ILE A 137 0.49 -0.92 -0.08
C ILE A 137 -0.80 -0.39 0.54
N GLN A 138 -1.08 0.90 0.38
CA GLN A 138 -2.28 1.57 0.94
C GLN A 138 -2.44 1.37 2.46
N GLU A 139 -1.36 1.52 3.22
CA GLU A 139 -1.34 1.33 4.66
C GLU A 139 -2.42 2.14 5.40
N ASN A 140 -2.76 3.33 4.89
CA ASN A 140 -3.71 4.25 5.52
C ASN A 140 -5.16 4.07 5.07
N PHE A 141 -5.41 3.24 4.04
CA PHE A 141 -6.74 2.96 3.52
C PHE A 141 -7.16 1.52 3.84
N ALA A 142 -8.43 1.34 4.21
CA ALA A 142 -9.02 0.04 4.54
C ALA A 142 -8.07 -0.81 5.43
N LYS A 143 -7.77 -0.30 6.62
CA LYS A 143 -6.76 -0.87 7.54
C LYS A 143 -7.14 -2.24 8.10
N ASN A 144 -8.38 -2.68 7.89
CA ASN A 144 -8.90 -4.00 8.23
C ASN A 144 -8.37 -5.12 7.31
N ILE A 145 -7.70 -4.75 6.21
CA ILE A 145 -6.95 -5.67 5.35
C ILE A 145 -5.55 -5.12 5.06
N ILE A 146 -4.56 -6.00 5.09
CA ILE A 146 -3.16 -5.71 4.79
C ILE A 146 -2.86 -6.29 3.41
N CYS A 147 -2.28 -5.47 2.54
CA CYS A 147 -1.78 -5.89 1.23
C CYS A 147 -0.37 -5.36 1.06
N GLY A 148 0.55 -6.17 0.57
CA GLY A 148 1.93 -5.73 0.38
C GLY A 148 2.83 -6.81 -0.18
N PHE A 149 4.09 -6.45 -0.37
CA PHE A 149 5.13 -7.33 -0.89
C PHE A 149 6.12 -7.69 0.20
N GLY A 150 6.56 -8.92 0.19
CA GLY A 150 7.67 -9.43 0.98
C GLY A 150 8.48 -10.41 0.15
N ARG A 151 9.48 -11.06 0.77
CA ARG A 151 10.21 -12.15 0.16
C ARG A 151 10.13 -13.41 1.02
N MET A 152 10.15 -14.56 0.35
CA MET A 152 10.28 -15.87 0.98
C MET A 152 11.32 -16.67 0.21
N ASP A 153 12.37 -17.11 0.89
CA ASP A 153 13.56 -17.75 0.29
C ASP A 153 14.12 -16.92 -0.88
N GLY A 154 14.21 -15.59 -0.66
CA GLY A 154 14.68 -14.60 -1.61
C GLY A 154 13.69 -14.18 -2.71
N SER A 155 12.61 -14.92 -2.91
CA SER A 155 11.65 -14.66 -3.99
C SER A 155 10.53 -13.74 -3.56
N THR A 156 10.17 -12.76 -4.40
CA THR A 156 9.05 -11.84 -4.11
C THR A 156 7.72 -12.57 -4.05
N VAL A 157 6.93 -12.28 -3.03
CA VAL A 157 5.55 -12.74 -2.85
C VAL A 157 4.62 -11.58 -2.52
N GLY A 158 3.38 -11.65 -3.00
CA GLY A 158 2.30 -10.79 -2.55
C GLY A 158 1.66 -11.35 -1.28
N ILE A 159 1.37 -10.50 -0.32
CA ILE A 159 0.74 -10.88 0.94
C ILE A 159 -0.59 -10.18 1.06
N VAL A 160 -1.65 -10.94 1.36
CA VAL A 160 -2.99 -10.44 1.65
C VAL A 160 -3.46 -11.06 2.96
N ALA A 161 -3.72 -10.24 3.97
CA ALA A 161 -4.11 -10.73 5.28
C ALA A 161 -5.16 -9.82 5.94
N ASN A 162 -6.03 -10.40 6.75
CA ASN A 162 -6.93 -9.64 7.61
C ASN A 162 -6.12 -8.95 8.72
N GLN A 163 -6.57 -7.78 9.19
CA GLN A 163 -6.03 -7.13 10.39
C GLN A 163 -7.06 -7.19 11.53
N PRO A 164 -6.92 -8.15 12.46
CA PRO A 164 -7.89 -8.32 13.55
C PRO A 164 -8.01 -7.13 14.50
N LEU A 165 -7.01 -6.27 14.59
CA LEU A 165 -7.05 -5.04 15.38
C LEU A 165 -8.08 -4.03 14.85
N ILE A 166 -8.43 -4.09 13.57
CA ILE A 166 -9.32 -3.14 12.91
C ILE A 166 -10.59 -3.88 12.48
N LEU A 167 -11.75 -3.44 12.98
CA LEU A 167 -13.06 -4.05 12.69
C LEU A 167 -13.07 -5.58 12.84
N ALA A 168 -12.29 -6.10 13.79
CA ALA A 168 -12.10 -7.55 13.98
C ALA A 168 -11.68 -8.31 12.71
N GLY A 169 -11.04 -7.63 11.75
CA GLY A 169 -10.62 -8.22 10.47
C GLY A 169 -11.76 -8.50 9.48
N VAL A 170 -12.94 -7.93 9.71
CA VAL A 170 -14.10 -8.09 8.79
C VAL A 170 -13.82 -7.32 7.50
N LEU A 171 -14.11 -7.95 6.36
CA LEU A 171 -13.94 -7.33 5.04
C LEU A 171 -15.20 -6.56 4.67
N ASP A 172 -15.03 -5.25 4.54
CA ASP A 172 -16.01 -4.34 3.95
C ASP A 172 -15.75 -4.08 2.45
N SER A 173 -16.51 -3.17 1.85
CA SER A 173 -16.38 -2.83 0.44
C SER A 173 -15.00 -2.26 0.11
N ASP A 174 -14.44 -1.45 0.99
CA ASP A 174 -13.16 -0.79 0.78
C ASP A 174 -11.99 -1.79 0.92
N ALA A 175 -12.05 -2.67 1.91
CA ALA A 175 -11.09 -3.77 2.05
C ALA A 175 -11.13 -4.70 0.83
N SER A 176 -12.32 -5.02 0.33
CA SER A 176 -12.50 -5.87 -0.85
C SER A 176 -11.93 -5.21 -2.11
N ARG A 177 -12.12 -3.90 -2.28
CA ARG A 177 -11.55 -3.14 -3.42
C ARG A 177 -10.03 -3.07 -3.36
N LYS A 178 -9.45 -2.80 -2.17
CA LYS A 178 -8.01 -2.79 -1.93
C LYS A 178 -7.39 -4.14 -2.29
N ALA A 179 -7.92 -5.22 -1.72
CA ALA A 179 -7.42 -6.57 -1.99
C ALA A 179 -7.58 -6.97 -3.46
N ALA A 180 -8.73 -6.70 -4.08
CA ALA A 180 -8.98 -7.04 -5.48
C ALA A 180 -8.01 -6.33 -6.44
N ARG A 181 -7.69 -5.05 -6.18
CA ARG A 181 -6.70 -4.31 -6.97
C ARG A 181 -5.32 -4.94 -6.84
N PHE A 182 -4.89 -5.25 -5.62
CA PHE A 182 -3.60 -5.85 -5.34
C PHE A 182 -3.45 -7.25 -5.95
N VAL A 183 -4.46 -8.12 -5.77
CA VAL A 183 -4.47 -9.47 -6.35
C VAL A 183 -4.42 -9.45 -7.88
N ARG A 184 -5.16 -8.52 -8.52
CA ARG A 184 -5.10 -8.37 -9.98
C ARG A 184 -3.73 -7.92 -10.47
N PHE A 185 -3.08 -7.02 -9.74
CA PHE A 185 -1.71 -6.62 -10.05
C PHE A 185 -0.75 -7.82 -9.96
N CYS A 186 -0.76 -8.55 -8.85
CA CYS A 186 0.06 -9.73 -8.68
C CYS A 186 -0.18 -10.77 -9.78
N ASN A 187 -1.44 -11.01 -10.14
CA ASN A 187 -1.81 -11.93 -11.22
C ASN A 187 -1.28 -11.46 -12.59
N ALA A 188 -1.36 -10.14 -12.88
CA ALA A 188 -0.88 -9.60 -14.15
C ALA A 188 0.64 -9.71 -14.31
N PHE A 189 1.39 -9.67 -13.20
CA PHE A 189 2.85 -9.73 -13.18
C PHE A 189 3.41 -11.08 -12.69
N ASN A 190 2.58 -12.11 -12.60
CA ASN A 190 2.97 -13.46 -12.14
C ASN A 190 3.67 -13.47 -10.77
N ILE A 191 3.26 -12.59 -9.86
CA ILE A 191 3.74 -12.56 -8.48
C ILE A 191 2.92 -13.57 -7.67
N PRO A 192 3.52 -14.57 -7.03
CA PRO A 192 2.83 -15.51 -6.14
C PRO A 192 2.16 -14.78 -4.95
N ILE A 193 1.00 -15.26 -4.49
CA ILE A 193 0.25 -14.69 -3.35
C ILE A 193 0.11 -15.77 -2.28
#